data_863bf28b0617c3c5638b038fe8e7d509
#
_entry.id   863bf28b0617c3c5638b038fe8e7d509
#
_cell.length_a   1.000
_cell.length_b   1.000
_cell.length_c   1.000
_cell.angle_alpha   90.00
_cell.angle_beta   90.00
_cell.angle_gamma   90.00
#
_symmetry.space_group_name_H-M   'P 1'
#
loop_
_entity.id
_entity.type
_entity.pdbx_description
1 polymer ?
#
loop_
_entity_poly.entity_id
_entity_poly.type
_entity_poly.pdbx_seq_one_letter_code
_entity_poly.pdbx_strand_id
1 'polypeptide(L)'
;MAKASKTVIKSIEDQHARLDLQTTPLNQTDDVFLALLDDSEDDNKATAKRGNVDKLNDYDFSEQLAIQDRDSQLQQALSDTVLSLSDYLSAVQLVISETFAHTVWVKAEIRSLSAKGGHYYFELADKDMDGKVTASCRGTLWRGQAAKILAKFEKNTGMSLERGLNVLLKVSATFHAQYGFSLNIVDIDPTYTLGDLAKQYQMILTRLHEEGLLDLNQSLPMPFDIEHVLVIAPEKAAGLGDFRADADRLASTGACIFHYEHATFQGNH
;
A
#
# COMPACT_ATOMS: atom_id res chain seq x y z
N MET A 1 -11.07 -21.35 32.88
CA MET A 1 -11.21 -20.35 31.82
C MET A 1 -11.38 -20.93 30.41
N ALA A 2 -10.84 -22.09 30.06
CA ALA A 2 -11.02 -22.72 28.72
C ALA A 2 -12.43 -23.28 28.43
N LYS A 3 -13.30 -23.44 29.43
CA LYS A 3 -14.67 -23.97 29.23
C LYS A 3 -15.68 -22.92 28.76
N ALA A 4 -15.53 -21.65 29.16
CA ALA A 4 -16.45 -20.58 28.76
C ALA A 4 -16.24 -20.17 27.28
N SER A 5 -14.98 -20.13 26.82
CA SER A 5 -14.65 -19.83 25.42
C SER A 5 -15.21 -20.87 24.45
N LYS A 6 -15.13 -22.15 24.81
CA LYS A 6 -15.72 -23.24 24.00
C LYS A 6 -17.26 -23.19 23.91
N THR A 7 -17.91 -22.66 24.94
CA THR A 7 -19.39 -22.57 24.96
C THR A 7 -19.90 -21.44 24.05
N VAL A 8 -19.18 -20.31 24.00
CA VAL A 8 -19.51 -19.18 23.10
C VAL A 8 -19.23 -19.56 21.63
N ILE A 9 -18.08 -20.18 21.37
CA ILE A 9 -17.73 -20.68 20.02
C ILE A 9 -18.75 -21.72 19.55
N LYS A 10 -19.12 -22.66 20.42
CA LYS A 10 -20.13 -23.68 20.09
C LYS A 10 -21.53 -23.08 19.91
N SER A 11 -21.88 -22.00 20.59
CA SER A 11 -23.14 -21.28 20.38
C SER A 11 -23.18 -20.55 19.04
N ILE A 12 -22.03 -20.01 18.59
CA ILE A 12 -21.89 -19.37 17.28
C ILE A 12 -21.86 -20.43 16.16
N GLU A 13 -21.15 -21.55 16.36
CA GLU A 13 -21.12 -22.68 15.43
C GLU A 13 -22.48 -23.35 15.29
N ASP A 14 -23.23 -23.55 16.39
CA ASP A 14 -24.57 -24.10 16.37
C ASP A 14 -25.60 -23.17 15.70
N GLN A 15 -25.39 -21.86 15.75
CA GLN A 15 -26.18 -20.87 15.02
C GLN A 15 -25.80 -20.85 13.53
N HIS A 16 -24.51 -20.97 13.18
CA HIS A 16 -24.05 -21.13 11.79
C HIS A 16 -24.54 -22.43 11.14
N ALA A 17 -24.58 -23.53 11.88
CA ALA A 17 -25.10 -24.83 11.40
C ALA A 17 -26.63 -24.84 11.22
N ARG A 18 -27.37 -23.93 11.87
CA ARG A 18 -28.80 -23.73 11.67
C ARG A 18 -29.15 -22.82 10.49
N LEU A 19 -28.15 -22.05 10.01
CA LEU A 19 -28.23 -21.27 8.80
C LEU A 19 -27.54 -22.09 7.72
N ASP A 20 -28.29 -22.94 7.02
CA ASP A 20 -27.85 -23.71 5.85
C ASP A 20 -27.38 -22.72 4.76
N LEU A 21 -26.16 -22.19 4.92
CA LEU A 21 -25.44 -21.46 3.90
C LEU A 21 -24.91 -22.48 2.89
N GLN A 22 -25.74 -22.83 1.93
CA GLN A 22 -25.25 -23.42 0.69
C GLN A 22 -24.27 -22.43 0.08
N THR A 23 -22.99 -22.74 0.16
CA THR A 23 -21.92 -22.05 -0.53
C THR A 23 -22.12 -22.18 -2.03
N THR A 24 -22.67 -21.15 -2.63
CA THR A 24 -22.61 -20.98 -4.09
C THR A 24 -21.16 -20.70 -4.47
N PRO A 25 -20.56 -21.37 -5.46
CA PRO A 25 -19.17 -21.15 -5.82
C PRO A 25 -18.99 -19.73 -6.38
N LEU A 26 -17.97 -19.03 -5.88
CA LEU A 26 -17.52 -17.68 -6.20
C LEU A 26 -16.94 -17.56 -7.62
N ASN A 27 -17.71 -17.88 -8.66
CA ASN A 27 -17.27 -17.74 -10.05
C ASN A 27 -18.13 -16.78 -10.88
N GLN A 28 -18.94 -15.93 -10.26
CA GLN A 28 -19.79 -14.96 -10.96
C GLN A 28 -19.67 -13.50 -10.46
N THR A 29 -18.69 -13.18 -9.63
CA THR A 29 -18.51 -11.81 -9.13
C THR A 29 -17.65 -10.91 -10.01
N ASP A 30 -16.92 -11.45 -10.99
CA ASP A 30 -16.07 -10.64 -11.86
C ASP A 30 -16.86 -9.86 -12.92
N ASP A 31 -18.06 -10.32 -13.30
CA ASP A 31 -18.88 -9.64 -14.32
C ASP A 31 -19.70 -8.48 -13.77
N VAL A 32 -19.97 -8.43 -12.46
CA VAL A 32 -20.79 -7.37 -11.84
C VAL A 32 -19.96 -6.12 -11.53
N PHE A 33 -18.66 -6.29 -11.27
CA PHE A 33 -17.77 -5.16 -10.96
C PHE A 33 -17.35 -4.39 -12.23
N LEU A 34 -17.29 -5.05 -13.39
CA LEU A 34 -16.98 -4.42 -14.67
C LEU A 34 -18.18 -3.65 -15.27
N ALA A 35 -19.42 -4.03 -14.92
CA ALA A 35 -20.61 -3.35 -15.39
C ALA A 35 -20.90 -2.00 -14.70
N LEU A 36 -20.21 -1.69 -13.61
CA LEU A 36 -20.38 -0.42 -12.86
C LEU A 36 -19.40 0.68 -13.28
N LEU A 37 -18.49 0.41 -14.22
CA LEU A 37 -17.46 1.37 -14.65
C LEU A 37 -17.67 1.91 -16.08
N ASP A 38 -18.74 1.51 -16.79
CA ASP A 38 -18.97 1.93 -18.18
C ASP A 38 -20.28 2.74 -18.32
N ASP A 39 -20.32 3.91 -17.67
CA ASP A 39 -21.32 4.94 -17.90
C ASP A 39 -20.62 6.22 -18.37
N SER A 40 -20.26 6.26 -19.65
CA SER A 40 -20.01 7.52 -20.37
C SER A 40 -20.65 7.48 -21.74
N GLU A 41 -21.79 8.20 -21.84
CA GLU A 41 -22.32 8.91 -23.00
C GLU A 41 -22.23 8.25 -24.38
N ASP A 42 -23.36 7.83 -24.92
CA ASP A 42 -23.75 8.32 -26.26
C ASP A 42 -25.27 8.22 -26.50
N ASP A 43 -25.85 9.37 -26.81
CA ASP A 43 -27.20 9.56 -27.35
C ASP A 43 -27.30 8.99 -28.78
N ASN A 44 -28.23 8.14 -29.09
CA ASN A 44 -29.25 8.34 -30.13
C ASN A 44 -29.93 7.05 -30.65
N LYS A 45 -31.26 7.13 -30.60
CA LYS A 45 -32.26 6.58 -31.56
C LYS A 45 -32.48 5.07 -31.68
N ALA A 46 -33.65 4.76 -31.34
CA ALA A 46 -34.77 4.25 -32.15
C ALA A 46 -35.41 2.92 -31.74
N THR A 47 -36.66 3.05 -31.36
CA THR A 47 -37.83 2.19 -31.67
C THR A 47 -37.88 0.74 -31.20
N ALA A 48 -38.72 0.59 -30.18
CA ALA A 48 -39.83 -0.38 -30.07
C ALA A 48 -39.59 -1.87 -30.35
N LYS A 49 -39.57 -2.65 -29.25
CA LYS A 49 -40.46 -3.82 -29.16
C LYS A 49 -40.81 -4.07 -27.67
N ARG A 50 -42.04 -3.80 -27.30
CA ARG A 50 -42.63 -4.25 -26.03
C ARG A 50 -42.67 -5.78 -26.02
N GLY A 51 -42.05 -6.38 -25.05
CA GLY A 51 -42.10 -7.80 -24.77
C GLY A 51 -41.70 -8.06 -23.34
N ASN A 52 -42.67 -8.20 -22.50
CA ASN A 52 -42.70 -8.96 -21.24
C ASN A 52 -41.57 -8.75 -20.23
N VAL A 53 -41.60 -7.61 -19.50
CA VAL A 53 -40.64 -7.25 -18.45
C VAL A 53 -41.16 -7.59 -17.02
N ASP A 54 -42.36 -8.18 -16.87
CA ASP A 54 -43.00 -8.32 -15.56
C ASP A 54 -42.65 -9.55 -14.74
N LYS A 55 -41.63 -10.35 -15.11
CA LYS A 55 -41.30 -11.52 -14.34
C LYS A 55 -39.87 -11.53 -13.73
N LEU A 56 -39.07 -10.50 -13.93
CA LEU A 56 -37.68 -10.45 -13.42
C LEU A 56 -37.50 -9.60 -12.13
N ASN A 57 -38.48 -8.86 -11.72
CA ASN A 57 -38.36 -7.94 -10.56
C ASN A 57 -38.85 -8.48 -9.21
N ASP A 58 -39.56 -9.62 -9.16
CA ASP A 58 -40.10 -10.12 -7.88
C ASP A 58 -39.13 -11.05 -7.08
N TYR A 59 -38.11 -11.57 -7.72
CA TYR A 59 -37.18 -12.50 -7.04
C TYR A 59 -36.05 -11.82 -6.26
N ASP A 60 -35.65 -10.63 -6.65
CA ASP A 60 -34.49 -9.94 -6.06
C ASP A 60 -34.84 -9.15 -4.78
N PHE A 61 -36.06 -8.63 -4.71
CA PHE A 61 -36.47 -7.76 -3.59
C PHE A 61 -36.80 -8.54 -2.31
N SER A 62 -37.32 -9.75 -2.43
CA SER A 62 -37.64 -10.59 -1.27
C SER A 62 -36.39 -11.22 -0.64
N GLU A 63 -35.37 -11.48 -1.44
CA GLU A 63 -34.08 -12.01 -0.95
C GLU A 63 -33.25 -10.93 -0.26
N GLN A 64 -33.25 -9.71 -0.79
CA GLN A 64 -32.61 -8.55 -0.15
C GLN A 64 -33.29 -8.16 1.17
N LEU A 65 -34.62 -8.21 1.25
CA LEU A 65 -35.36 -7.98 2.50
C LEU A 65 -35.06 -9.07 3.54
N ALA A 66 -34.95 -10.33 3.13
CA ALA A 66 -34.61 -11.43 4.03
C ALA A 66 -33.19 -11.35 4.57
N ILE A 67 -32.25 -10.85 3.79
CA ILE A 67 -30.85 -10.57 4.24
C ILE A 67 -30.83 -9.41 5.23
N GLN A 68 -31.56 -8.34 4.93
CA GLN A 68 -31.64 -7.14 5.78
C GLN A 68 -32.34 -7.39 7.13
N ASP A 69 -33.34 -8.27 7.15
CA ASP A 69 -34.02 -8.72 8.38
C ASP A 69 -33.11 -9.61 9.23
N ARG A 70 -32.31 -10.49 8.60
CA ARG A 70 -31.32 -11.32 9.30
C ARG A 70 -30.22 -10.48 9.94
N ASP A 71 -29.67 -9.50 9.22
CA ASP A 71 -28.65 -8.59 9.74
C ASP A 71 -29.19 -7.78 10.91
N SER A 72 -30.44 -7.32 10.82
CA SER A 72 -31.11 -6.59 11.90
C SER A 72 -31.33 -7.44 13.14
N GLN A 73 -31.72 -8.71 12.99
CA GLN A 73 -31.90 -9.65 14.10
C GLN A 73 -30.56 -10.05 14.74
N LEU A 74 -29.51 -10.21 13.94
CA LEU A 74 -28.14 -10.47 14.44
C LEU A 74 -27.59 -9.26 15.19
N GLN A 75 -27.80 -8.05 14.69
CA GLN A 75 -27.39 -6.82 15.37
C GLN A 75 -28.13 -6.64 16.69
N GLN A 76 -29.42 -6.96 16.74
CA GLN A 76 -30.23 -6.86 17.95
C GLN A 76 -29.84 -7.91 18.99
N ALA A 77 -29.55 -9.16 18.57
CA ALA A 77 -29.06 -10.21 19.45
C ALA A 77 -27.66 -9.91 20.02
N LEU A 78 -26.83 -9.23 19.26
CA LEU A 78 -25.49 -8.79 19.71
C LEU A 78 -25.56 -7.59 20.65
N SER A 79 -26.55 -6.70 20.51
CA SER A 79 -26.70 -5.49 21.34
C SER A 79 -27.04 -5.79 22.78
N ASP A 80 -27.74 -6.91 23.05
CA ASP A 80 -28.18 -7.32 24.38
C ASP A 80 -27.19 -8.25 25.10
N THR A 81 -26.07 -8.60 24.43
CA THR A 81 -25.08 -9.56 24.98
C THR A 81 -23.91 -8.81 25.60
N VAL A 82 -23.70 -8.95 26.89
CA VAL A 82 -22.51 -8.45 27.59
C VAL A 82 -21.37 -9.44 27.42
N LEU A 83 -20.41 -9.08 26.56
CA LEU A 83 -19.19 -9.86 26.32
C LEU A 83 -18.00 -9.27 27.06
N SER A 84 -17.05 -10.10 27.49
CA SER A 84 -15.76 -9.59 27.91
C SER A 84 -15.00 -9.06 26.70
N LEU A 85 -14.09 -8.09 26.91
CA LEU A 85 -13.22 -7.59 25.83
C LEU A 85 -12.45 -8.71 25.12
N SER A 86 -12.00 -9.71 25.89
CA SER A 86 -11.26 -10.86 25.37
C SER A 86 -12.14 -11.69 24.43
N ASP A 87 -13.38 -11.94 24.82
CA ASP A 87 -14.31 -12.74 24.02
C ASP A 87 -14.69 -12.00 22.71
N TYR A 88 -14.96 -10.68 22.81
CA TYR A 88 -15.24 -9.85 21.66
C TYR A 88 -14.07 -9.82 20.65
N LEU A 89 -12.83 -9.58 21.14
CA LEU A 89 -11.66 -9.55 20.26
C LEU A 89 -11.32 -10.94 19.67
N SER A 90 -11.64 -12.02 20.40
CA SER A 90 -11.50 -13.39 19.89
C SER A 90 -12.50 -13.67 18.77
N ALA A 91 -13.73 -13.16 18.87
CA ALA A 91 -14.73 -13.26 17.80
C ALA A 91 -14.28 -12.49 16.55
N VAL A 92 -13.76 -11.25 16.72
CA VAL A 92 -13.19 -10.45 15.63
C VAL A 92 -12.02 -11.19 14.96
N GLN A 93 -11.14 -11.81 15.75
CA GLN A 93 -10.03 -12.62 15.22
C GLN A 93 -10.51 -13.77 14.35
N LEU A 94 -11.56 -14.48 14.79
CA LEU A 94 -12.15 -15.58 14.06
C LEU A 94 -12.69 -15.11 12.71
N VAL A 95 -13.52 -14.07 12.70
CA VAL A 95 -14.09 -13.50 11.48
C VAL A 95 -13.01 -13.07 10.49
N ILE A 96 -11.96 -12.39 10.96
CA ILE A 96 -10.85 -11.97 10.08
C ILE A 96 -10.12 -13.20 9.53
N SER A 97 -9.86 -14.22 10.34
CA SER A 97 -9.14 -15.41 9.89
C SER A 97 -9.93 -16.26 8.89
N GLU A 98 -11.24 -16.28 8.99
CA GLU A 98 -12.13 -17.02 8.07
C GLU A 98 -12.34 -16.23 6.77
N THR A 99 -12.65 -14.94 6.87
CA THR A 99 -12.96 -14.10 5.71
C THR A 99 -11.71 -13.82 4.87
N PHE A 100 -10.55 -13.57 5.53
CA PHE A 100 -9.29 -13.25 4.87
C PHE A 100 -8.28 -14.41 4.93
N ALA A 101 -8.77 -15.65 4.79
CA ALA A 101 -7.93 -16.86 4.81
C ALA A 101 -6.91 -16.91 3.66
N HIS A 102 -7.19 -16.24 2.55
CA HIS A 102 -6.35 -16.25 1.37
C HIS A 102 -5.32 -15.12 1.37
N THR A 103 -4.18 -15.39 0.74
CA THR A 103 -3.17 -14.35 0.52
C THR A 103 -3.55 -13.50 -0.70
N VAL A 104 -3.36 -12.18 -0.59
CA VAL A 104 -3.62 -11.21 -1.65
C VAL A 104 -2.37 -10.38 -1.94
N TRP A 105 -2.27 -9.84 -3.15
CA TRP A 105 -1.23 -8.89 -3.50
C TRP A 105 -1.70 -7.47 -3.19
N VAL A 106 -0.90 -6.72 -2.41
CA VAL A 106 -1.19 -5.35 -1.96
C VAL A 106 -0.06 -4.44 -2.36
N LYS A 107 -0.39 -3.30 -2.96
CA LYS A 107 0.55 -2.21 -3.24
C LYS A 107 0.65 -1.34 -1.99
N ALA A 108 1.86 -0.96 -1.61
CA ALA A 108 2.08 -0.04 -0.50
C ALA A 108 3.44 0.63 -0.59
N GLU A 109 3.58 1.81 0.01
CA GLU A 109 4.86 2.46 0.27
C GLU A 109 5.38 2.03 1.64
N ILE A 110 6.68 1.73 1.74
CA ILE A 110 7.36 1.46 3.00
C ILE A 110 7.65 2.79 3.70
N ARG A 111 6.91 3.12 4.76
CA ARG A 111 7.19 4.32 5.58
C ARG A 111 8.30 4.12 6.57
N SER A 112 8.37 2.95 7.17
CA SER A 112 9.47 2.55 8.03
C SER A 112 9.72 1.06 7.93
N LEU A 113 10.97 0.68 8.17
CA LEU A 113 11.42 -0.70 8.20
C LEU A 113 12.37 -0.87 9.38
N SER A 114 12.09 -1.83 10.25
CA SER A 114 12.97 -2.17 11.35
C SER A 114 13.19 -3.67 11.44
N ALA A 115 14.41 -4.08 11.78
CA ALA A 115 14.78 -5.48 11.97
C ALA A 115 15.02 -5.75 13.45
N LYS A 116 14.37 -6.79 14.00
CA LYS A 116 14.56 -7.22 15.38
C LYS A 116 14.47 -8.74 15.48
N GLY A 117 15.49 -9.38 15.99
CA GLY A 117 15.51 -10.84 16.17
C GLY A 117 15.40 -11.65 14.85
N GLY A 118 15.76 -11.05 13.71
CA GLY A 118 15.61 -11.64 12.38
C GLY A 118 14.21 -11.49 11.77
N HIS A 119 13.29 -10.87 12.48
CA HIS A 119 11.98 -10.44 11.95
C HIS A 119 12.10 -9.02 11.41
N TYR A 120 11.33 -8.73 10.37
CA TYR A 120 11.26 -7.39 9.78
C TYR A 120 9.86 -6.83 9.98
N TYR A 121 9.79 -5.64 10.55
CA TYR A 121 8.57 -4.92 10.86
C TYR A 121 8.46 -3.71 9.95
N PHE A 122 7.37 -3.66 9.24
CA PHE A 122 7.06 -2.62 8.25
C PHE A 122 5.95 -1.73 8.78
N GLU A 123 6.06 -0.45 8.52
CA GLU A 123 4.95 0.46 8.51
C GLU A 123 4.63 0.78 7.05
N LEU A 124 3.49 0.32 6.59
CA LEU A 124 3.04 0.42 5.21
C LEU A 124 2.01 1.54 5.10
N ALA A 125 2.03 2.26 4.01
CA ALA A 125 1.02 3.27 3.72
C ALA A 125 0.64 3.28 2.25
N ASP A 126 -0.58 3.73 2.00
CA ASP A 126 -1.05 4.15 0.68
C ASP A 126 -1.26 5.65 0.69
N LYS A 127 -0.99 6.31 -0.44
CA LYS A 127 -1.09 7.76 -0.60
C LYS A 127 -1.94 8.08 -1.83
N ASP A 128 -2.70 9.16 -1.73
CA ASP A 128 -3.38 9.75 -2.89
C ASP A 128 -2.41 10.54 -3.79
N MET A 129 -2.97 11.12 -4.86
CA MET A 129 -2.23 11.92 -5.84
C MET A 129 -1.58 13.17 -5.20
N ASP A 130 -2.14 13.66 -4.10
CA ASP A 130 -1.65 14.82 -3.36
C ASP A 130 -0.60 14.45 -2.31
N GLY A 131 -0.23 13.16 -2.22
CA GLY A 131 0.75 12.65 -1.26
C GLY A 131 0.21 12.47 0.16
N LYS A 132 -1.11 12.64 0.37
CA LYS A 132 -1.76 12.42 1.66
C LYS A 132 -1.96 10.93 1.89
N VAL A 133 -1.65 10.48 3.11
CA VAL A 133 -1.85 9.08 3.52
C VAL A 133 -3.34 8.77 3.60
N THR A 134 -3.80 7.83 2.80
CA THR A 134 -5.20 7.35 2.75
C THR A 134 -5.40 6.09 3.58
N ALA A 135 -4.36 5.25 3.68
CA ALA A 135 -4.37 4.06 4.51
C ALA A 135 -2.99 3.79 5.10
N SER A 136 -2.96 3.19 6.28
CA SER A 136 -1.72 2.71 6.88
C SER A 136 -1.94 1.43 7.66
N CYS A 137 -0.95 0.54 7.62
CA CYS A 137 -1.01 -0.74 8.32
C CYS A 137 0.40 -1.23 8.69
N ARG A 138 0.50 -1.97 9.79
CA ARG A 138 1.72 -2.67 10.15
C ARG A 138 1.83 -3.97 9.37
N GLY A 139 3.04 -4.26 8.84
CA GLY A 139 3.37 -5.52 8.20
C GLY A 139 4.50 -6.23 8.96
N THR A 140 4.48 -7.55 8.98
CA THR A 140 5.54 -8.36 9.56
C THR A 140 6.01 -9.40 8.57
N LEU A 141 7.32 -9.44 8.33
CA LEU A 141 7.98 -10.51 7.59
C LEU A 141 8.77 -11.36 8.59
N TRP A 142 8.32 -12.59 8.75
CA TRP A 142 8.87 -13.49 9.75
C TRP A 142 10.24 -14.02 9.35
N ARG A 143 11.12 -14.21 10.33
CA ARG A 143 12.50 -14.73 10.18
C ARG A 143 12.61 -15.95 9.26
N GLY A 144 11.65 -16.88 9.34
CA GLY A 144 11.69 -18.11 8.55
C GLY A 144 11.65 -17.89 7.02
N GLN A 145 11.07 -16.78 6.58
CA GLN A 145 10.94 -16.43 5.16
C GLN A 145 11.79 -15.22 4.79
N ALA A 146 12.16 -14.38 5.75
CA ALA A 146 12.84 -13.12 5.54
C ALA A 146 14.12 -13.26 4.71
N ALA A 147 15.01 -14.16 5.09
CA ALA A 147 16.30 -14.34 4.38
C ALA A 147 16.09 -14.67 2.89
N LYS A 148 15.13 -15.55 2.58
CA LYS A 148 14.84 -15.95 1.18
C LYS A 148 14.22 -14.80 0.39
N ILE A 149 13.26 -14.10 0.97
CA ILE A 149 12.51 -13.04 0.29
C ILE A 149 13.41 -11.82 0.07
N LEU A 150 14.20 -11.42 1.08
CA LEU A 150 15.11 -10.29 0.96
C LEU A 150 16.22 -10.57 -0.05
N ALA A 151 16.82 -11.77 -0.02
CA ALA A 151 17.83 -12.16 -1.01
C ALA A 151 17.25 -12.21 -2.44
N LYS A 152 16.01 -12.70 -2.61
CA LYS A 152 15.30 -12.66 -3.88
C LYS A 152 15.11 -11.22 -4.37
N PHE A 153 14.68 -10.34 -3.49
CA PHE A 153 14.47 -8.93 -3.82
C PHE A 153 15.77 -8.25 -4.21
N GLU A 154 16.80 -8.34 -3.38
CA GLU A 154 18.11 -7.72 -3.61
C GLU A 154 18.78 -8.26 -4.88
N LYS A 155 18.72 -9.57 -5.13
CA LYS A 155 19.25 -10.18 -6.35
C LYS A 155 18.61 -9.63 -7.63
N ASN A 156 17.30 -9.38 -7.61
CA ASN A 156 16.58 -8.96 -8.81
C ASN A 156 16.55 -7.45 -9.00
N THR A 157 16.63 -6.67 -7.92
CA THR A 157 16.57 -5.20 -7.98
C THR A 157 17.92 -4.53 -7.86
N GLY A 158 18.93 -5.23 -7.31
CA GLY A 158 20.21 -4.64 -6.96
C GLY A 158 20.16 -3.72 -5.72
N MET A 159 19.02 -3.67 -5.02
CA MET A 159 18.76 -2.76 -3.90
C MET A 159 18.24 -3.53 -2.69
N SER A 160 18.53 -3.04 -1.50
CA SER A 160 17.88 -3.49 -0.28
C SER A 160 16.51 -2.84 -0.12
N LEU A 161 15.64 -3.49 0.65
CA LEU A 161 14.36 -2.87 1.05
C LEU A 161 14.63 -1.72 2.00
N GLU A 162 14.09 -0.55 1.68
CA GLU A 162 14.25 0.65 2.51
C GLU A 162 13.00 1.54 2.47
N ARG A 163 12.99 2.56 3.31
CA ARG A 163 11.92 3.53 3.39
C ARG A 163 11.74 4.26 2.07
N GLY A 164 10.48 4.52 1.70
CA GLY A 164 10.09 5.29 0.50
C GLY A 164 9.93 4.44 -0.76
N LEU A 165 10.28 3.14 -0.71
CA LEU A 165 10.04 2.26 -1.85
C LEU A 165 8.56 1.88 -1.93
N ASN A 166 8.00 1.97 -3.15
CA ASN A 166 6.73 1.37 -3.49
C ASN A 166 6.93 -0.12 -3.80
N VAL A 167 6.22 -0.96 -3.09
CA VAL A 167 6.35 -2.41 -3.16
C VAL A 167 5.02 -3.09 -3.42
N LEU A 168 5.06 -4.23 -4.11
CA LEU A 168 3.94 -5.15 -4.23
C LEU A 168 4.19 -6.34 -3.32
N LEU A 169 3.39 -6.45 -2.27
CA LEU A 169 3.53 -7.43 -1.20
C LEU A 169 2.43 -8.47 -1.30
N LYS A 170 2.79 -9.75 -1.25
CA LYS A 170 1.83 -10.81 -1.01
C LYS A 170 1.63 -10.94 0.49
N VAL A 171 0.40 -10.72 0.95
CA VAL A 171 0.08 -10.64 2.37
C VAL A 171 -1.10 -11.51 2.75
N SER A 172 -1.16 -11.90 4.02
CA SER A 172 -2.35 -12.41 4.68
C SER A 172 -2.72 -11.49 5.85
N ALA A 173 -4.01 -11.28 6.05
CA ALA A 173 -4.51 -10.50 7.18
C ALA A 173 -4.35 -11.30 8.48
N THR A 174 -3.93 -10.62 9.54
CA THR A 174 -3.83 -11.21 10.88
C THR A 174 -4.37 -10.23 11.91
N PHE A 175 -5.05 -10.75 12.91
CA PHE A 175 -5.51 -9.97 14.04
C PHE A 175 -5.07 -10.65 15.34
N HIS A 176 -4.55 -9.88 16.26
CA HIS A 176 -4.17 -10.34 17.59
C HIS A 176 -4.85 -9.48 18.64
N ALA A 177 -5.45 -10.10 19.65
CA ALA A 177 -6.24 -9.39 20.67
C ALA A 177 -5.46 -8.26 21.39
N GLN A 178 -4.13 -8.41 21.54
CA GLN A 178 -3.29 -7.39 22.19
C GLN A 178 -2.66 -6.40 21.22
N TYR A 179 -2.36 -6.82 20.00
CA TYR A 179 -1.56 -6.03 19.05
C TYR A 179 -2.38 -5.46 17.90
N GLY A 180 -3.66 -5.86 17.80
CA GLY A 180 -4.59 -5.40 16.78
C GLY A 180 -4.33 -6.04 15.41
N PHE A 181 -4.80 -5.35 14.38
CA PHE A 181 -4.68 -5.76 12.99
C PHE A 181 -3.27 -5.55 12.45
N SER A 182 -2.78 -6.50 11.67
CA SER A 182 -1.51 -6.40 10.94
C SER A 182 -1.52 -7.32 9.72
N LEU A 183 -0.59 -7.10 8.81
CA LEU A 183 -0.39 -7.93 7.62
C LEU A 183 0.82 -8.84 7.83
N ASN A 184 0.65 -10.11 7.56
CA ASN A 184 1.76 -11.05 7.48
C ASN A 184 2.27 -11.11 6.04
N ILE A 185 3.51 -10.71 5.81
CA ILE A 185 4.12 -10.67 4.47
C ILE A 185 4.67 -12.05 4.16
N VAL A 186 4.23 -12.63 3.03
CA VAL A 186 4.64 -13.97 2.59
C VAL A 186 5.48 -13.95 1.32
N ASP A 187 5.43 -12.88 0.52
CA ASP A 187 6.31 -12.66 -0.64
C ASP A 187 6.35 -11.18 -1.03
N ILE A 188 7.34 -10.81 -1.85
CA ILE A 188 7.51 -9.46 -2.43
C ILE A 188 7.81 -9.63 -3.91
N ASP A 189 7.15 -8.84 -4.76
CA ASP A 189 7.42 -8.80 -6.20
C ASP A 189 8.47 -7.71 -6.50
N PRO A 190 9.70 -8.09 -6.88
CA PRO A 190 10.75 -7.14 -7.23
C PRO A 190 10.45 -6.37 -8.52
N THR A 191 9.71 -6.99 -9.45
CA THR A 191 9.43 -6.43 -10.78
C THR A 191 8.56 -5.17 -10.68
N TYR A 192 7.62 -5.18 -9.76
CA TYR A 192 6.76 -4.02 -9.49
C TYR A 192 7.59 -2.80 -9.04
N THR A 193 8.50 -2.99 -8.09
CA THR A 193 9.35 -1.89 -7.57
C THR A 193 10.24 -1.30 -8.67
N LEU A 194 10.85 -2.14 -9.50
CA LEU A 194 11.66 -1.68 -10.65
C LEU A 194 10.81 -0.90 -11.66
N GLY A 195 9.60 -1.41 -11.97
CA GLY A 195 8.68 -0.74 -12.88
C GLY A 195 8.21 0.63 -12.35
N ASP A 196 7.94 0.72 -11.06
CA ASP A 196 7.57 1.98 -10.41
C ASP A 196 8.71 3.02 -10.45
N LEU A 197 9.92 2.61 -10.11
CA LEU A 197 11.12 3.46 -10.20
C LEU A 197 11.38 3.94 -11.63
N ALA A 198 11.26 3.06 -12.62
CA ALA A 198 11.41 3.43 -14.02
C ALA A 198 10.36 4.46 -14.45
N LYS A 199 9.10 4.29 -14.00
CA LYS A 199 8.02 5.25 -14.26
C LYS A 199 8.32 6.61 -13.61
N GLN A 200 8.73 6.64 -12.35
CA GLN A 200 9.11 7.88 -11.65
C GLN A 200 10.26 8.60 -12.38
N TYR A 201 11.29 7.85 -12.81
CA TYR A 201 12.39 8.41 -13.58
C TYR A 201 11.92 9.06 -14.89
N GLN A 202 11.04 8.38 -15.64
CA GLN A 202 10.48 8.94 -16.88
C GLN A 202 9.63 10.20 -16.62
N MET A 203 8.86 10.22 -15.56
CA MET A 203 8.08 11.41 -15.18
C MET A 203 8.98 12.60 -14.86
N ILE A 204 10.08 12.39 -14.15
CA ILE A 204 11.07 13.44 -13.85
C ILE A 204 11.72 13.95 -15.14
N LEU A 205 12.13 13.05 -16.05
CA LEU A 205 12.71 13.44 -17.33
C LEU A 205 11.74 14.26 -18.18
N THR A 206 10.48 13.84 -18.26
CA THR A 206 9.43 14.56 -19.00
C THR A 206 9.25 15.95 -18.43
N ARG A 207 9.14 16.08 -17.11
CA ARG A 207 9.02 17.37 -16.43
C ARG A 207 10.21 18.28 -16.71
N LEU A 208 11.44 17.77 -16.58
CA LEU A 208 12.66 18.55 -16.86
C LEU A 208 12.73 19.01 -18.32
N HIS A 209 12.24 18.19 -19.24
CA HIS A 209 12.15 18.54 -20.65
C HIS A 209 11.09 19.63 -20.90
N GLU A 210 9.90 19.51 -20.32
CA GLU A 210 8.82 20.50 -20.42
C GLU A 210 9.23 21.86 -19.81
N GLU A 211 9.98 21.85 -18.71
CA GLU A 211 10.53 23.04 -18.08
C GLU A 211 11.77 23.61 -18.83
N GLY A 212 12.28 22.94 -19.87
CA GLY A 212 13.45 23.35 -20.64
C GLY A 212 14.77 23.27 -19.89
N LEU A 213 14.82 22.50 -18.77
CA LEU A 213 15.98 22.43 -17.90
C LEU A 213 17.06 21.47 -18.39
N LEU A 214 16.71 20.48 -19.23
CA LEU A 214 17.67 19.45 -19.69
C LEU A 214 18.82 20.08 -20.50
N ASP A 215 18.50 21.02 -21.38
CA ASP A 215 19.47 21.62 -22.31
C ASP A 215 19.90 23.03 -21.87
N LEU A 216 19.35 23.52 -20.74
CA LEU A 216 19.59 24.86 -20.25
C LEU A 216 21.10 25.18 -20.09
N ASN A 217 21.83 24.24 -19.47
CA ASN A 217 23.27 24.45 -19.23
C ASN A 217 24.08 24.55 -20.53
N GLN A 218 23.69 23.79 -21.57
CA GLN A 218 24.35 23.83 -22.87
C GLN A 218 24.07 25.13 -23.63
N SER A 219 22.93 25.76 -23.37
CA SER A 219 22.54 27.03 -23.99
C SER A 219 23.21 28.26 -23.36
N LEU A 220 23.79 28.12 -22.17
CA LEU A 220 24.46 29.21 -21.50
C LEU A 220 25.80 29.54 -22.16
N PRO A 221 26.15 30.84 -22.32
CA PRO A 221 27.44 31.22 -22.85
C PRO A 221 28.55 30.82 -21.88
N MET A 222 29.72 30.39 -22.42
CA MET A 222 30.86 30.09 -21.61
C MET A 222 31.32 31.39 -20.90
N PRO A 223 31.46 31.39 -19.58
CA PRO A 223 31.95 32.59 -18.87
C PRO A 223 33.41 32.87 -19.23
N PHE A 224 33.76 34.13 -19.30
CA PHE A 224 35.15 34.55 -19.53
C PHE A 224 36.05 34.17 -18.32
N ASP A 225 35.50 34.32 -17.13
CA ASP A 225 36.17 33.96 -15.88
C ASP A 225 35.14 33.35 -14.90
N ILE A 226 35.60 32.54 -13.95
CA ILE A 226 34.76 31.89 -12.95
C ILE A 226 34.91 32.59 -11.62
N GLU A 227 34.00 33.54 -11.37
CA GLU A 227 33.97 34.36 -10.13
C GLU A 227 33.11 33.70 -9.04
N HIS A 228 32.04 32.98 -9.42
CA HIS A 228 31.10 32.37 -8.51
C HIS A 228 30.99 30.86 -8.78
N VAL A 229 31.12 30.08 -7.74
CA VAL A 229 30.99 28.61 -7.80
C VAL A 229 29.91 28.16 -6.83
N LEU A 230 28.88 27.48 -7.34
CA LEU A 230 27.88 26.81 -6.51
C LEU A 230 28.26 25.32 -6.32
N VAL A 231 28.47 24.96 -5.07
CA VAL A 231 28.79 23.59 -4.68
C VAL A 231 27.55 22.93 -4.10
N ILE A 232 27.01 21.96 -4.80
CA ILE A 232 25.87 21.18 -4.35
C ILE A 232 26.38 19.82 -3.87
N ALA A 233 26.22 19.51 -2.60
CA ALA A 233 26.71 18.28 -2.01
C ALA A 233 25.83 17.80 -0.84
N PRO A 234 25.81 16.49 -0.54
CA PRO A 234 25.22 16.00 0.70
C PRO A 234 25.95 16.58 1.93
N GLU A 235 25.20 16.89 2.99
CA GLU A 235 25.73 17.53 4.20
C GLU A 235 26.91 16.78 4.82
N LYS A 236 26.92 15.44 4.70
CA LYS A 236 27.97 14.55 5.23
C LYS A 236 28.79 13.86 4.15
N ALA A 237 28.99 14.51 3.00
CA ALA A 237 29.81 13.93 1.94
C ALA A 237 31.27 13.80 2.39
N ALA A 238 31.85 12.60 2.27
CA ALA A 238 33.18 12.29 2.77
C ALA A 238 34.28 13.21 2.20
N GLY A 239 34.19 13.61 0.91
CA GLY A 239 35.17 14.49 0.26
C GLY A 239 34.91 15.99 0.40
N LEU A 240 33.78 16.41 1.01
CA LEU A 240 33.41 17.82 1.08
C LEU A 240 34.37 18.64 1.97
N GLY A 241 34.92 18.00 3.00
CA GLY A 241 35.90 18.65 3.89
C GLY A 241 37.21 19.01 3.18
N ASP A 242 37.75 18.07 2.41
CA ASP A 242 38.97 18.29 1.64
C ASP A 242 38.76 19.33 0.54
N PHE A 243 37.62 19.24 -0.17
CA PHE A 243 37.23 20.22 -1.17
C PHE A 243 37.12 21.63 -0.57
N ARG A 244 36.49 21.77 0.62
CA ARG A 244 36.36 23.08 1.31
C ARG A 244 37.71 23.70 1.65
N ALA A 245 38.66 22.90 2.12
CA ALA A 245 39.99 23.40 2.46
C ALA A 245 40.69 24.04 1.25
N ASP A 246 40.59 23.46 0.07
CA ASP A 246 41.14 24.02 -1.16
C ASP A 246 40.31 25.19 -1.69
N ALA A 247 38.99 25.11 -1.59
CA ALA A 247 38.08 26.19 -1.99
C ALA A 247 38.30 27.46 -1.13
N ASP A 248 38.42 27.30 0.18
CA ASP A 248 38.67 28.40 1.12
C ASP A 248 40.04 29.06 0.85
N ARG A 249 41.06 28.26 0.50
CA ARG A 249 42.36 28.82 0.08
C ARG A 249 42.23 29.66 -1.18
N LEU A 250 41.45 29.17 -2.18
CA LEU A 250 41.23 29.94 -3.42
C LEU A 250 40.40 31.19 -3.16
N ALA A 251 39.36 31.11 -2.34
CA ALA A 251 38.53 32.24 -1.94
C ALA A 251 39.33 33.32 -1.20
N SER A 252 40.32 32.91 -0.37
CA SER A 252 41.19 33.87 0.35
C SER A 252 42.06 34.70 -0.55
N THR A 253 42.33 34.25 -1.77
CA THR A 253 43.05 35.05 -2.80
C THR A 253 42.15 36.03 -3.52
N GLY A 254 40.84 36.01 -3.30
CA GLY A 254 39.86 36.83 -4.00
C GLY A 254 39.54 36.35 -5.42
N ALA A 255 40.02 35.17 -5.83
CA ALA A 255 39.82 34.65 -7.19
C ALA A 255 38.40 34.14 -7.43
N CYS A 256 37.77 33.52 -6.42
CA CYS A 256 36.43 32.96 -6.53
C CYS A 256 35.65 33.09 -5.23
N ILE A 257 34.32 33.12 -5.34
CA ILE A 257 33.38 33.03 -4.22
C ILE A 257 32.66 31.67 -4.31
N PHE A 258 32.71 30.88 -3.24
CA PHE A 258 32.03 29.56 -3.18
C PHE A 258 30.73 29.70 -2.39
N HIS A 259 29.64 29.20 -2.99
CA HIS A 259 28.34 29.05 -2.37
C HIS A 259 28.07 27.57 -2.15
N TYR A 260 27.60 27.18 -0.96
CA TYR A 260 27.37 25.79 -0.62
C TYR A 260 25.89 25.58 -0.37
N GLU A 261 25.31 24.62 -1.12
CA GLU A 261 23.94 24.17 -0.94
C GLU A 261 23.92 22.67 -0.66
N HIS A 262 23.05 22.26 0.26
CA HIS A 262 22.93 20.88 0.64
C HIS A 262 21.79 20.20 -0.09
N ALA A 263 22.08 19.12 -0.80
CA ALA A 263 21.11 18.29 -1.46
C ALA A 263 21.41 16.81 -1.23
N THR A 264 20.37 16.00 -1.21
CA THR A 264 20.49 14.55 -1.11
C THR A 264 20.63 13.97 -2.50
N PHE A 265 21.72 13.23 -2.75
CA PHE A 265 21.96 12.56 -4.03
C PHE A 265 21.51 11.11 -4.03
N GLN A 266 21.38 10.50 -2.86
CA GLN A 266 20.97 9.11 -2.67
C GLN A 266 20.10 8.98 -1.41
N GLY A 267 19.08 8.10 -1.47
CA GLY A 267 18.14 7.89 -0.38
C GLY A 267 16.89 8.78 -0.47
N ASN A 268 15.87 8.37 0.25
CA ASN A 268 14.60 9.10 0.34
C ASN A 268 14.59 9.97 1.61
N HIS A 269 14.15 11.19 1.46
CA HIS A 269 13.89 12.14 2.58
C HIS A 269 12.45 12.07 3.04
#